data_87507f6a5cbcaa3b3629749335787eb7
#
_entry.id   87507f6a5cbcaa3b3629749335787eb7
#
_cell.length_a   1.000
_cell.length_b   1.000
_cell.length_c   1.000
_cell.angle_alpha   90.00
_cell.angle_beta   90.00
_cell.angle_gamma   90.00
#
_symmetry.space_group_name_H-M   'P 1'
#
loop_
_entity.id
_entity.type
_entity.pdbx_description
1 polymer ?
#
loop_
_entity_poly.entity_id
_entity_poly.type
_entity_poly.pdbx_seq_one_letter_code
_entity_poly.pdbx_strand_id
1 'polypeptide(L)'
;MAEMTESKNFIHAFIDEDIAPGGQFAGQTVHTRFPPEPNGYLHIGHCKALIIDFGTAEKYNGLCNLRMDDTNPTKEDVEFVEAIKEDIHWLGFDWGDRFYYGSDYFEKDYEYAVELIKKGLAYVCELTPEQFKEYRGDLNTPAVSPYRDRPIEESLDLFARMRAGEFEDNRYTLRAKIDLASGNFNMRDPVIYRIRHMHHHRQGDKWCIYPMYDFAHPIQDALEGITHSLCSLEFENHRPLYNWVVEHVSVPHHPRQIEFARLGIDHTVLSKRKLRALVENGYVSGWDDPRMPTLCGLRRRGYTPKSIRNFCERVGVAKSPNTIPYAFLEFCLREDLNETAQRVMAVLKPVKLTITNYPEGKSEMVTVENNPNRPEDGTREVSFSRHLWIEQDDFLAEPIPKYKRLYPNGPECRLKGAYLITCTGCVKDDSVNVVEILATYDPESRGGDPADGRKVKGATIHWVDAENCCDAEVRQYDNLFNDPDPDAAGKDFLACLNEKSLEVLTGCKVEASLRDAKAPASYQFMRLGYFCPDSKDCAPGHLVFNRSVSLKDSFKPGK
;
A
#
# COMPACT_ATOMS: atom_id res chain seq x y z
N MET A 1 23.09 2.37 -24.76
CA MET A 1 21.87 2.37 -23.93
C MET A 1 20.75 1.97 -24.89
N ALA A 2 20.20 0.77 -24.74
CA ALA A 2 19.02 0.38 -25.52
C ALA A 2 17.85 1.21 -24.97
N GLU A 3 17.19 1.97 -25.82
CA GLU A 3 15.89 2.55 -25.54
C GLU A 3 14.97 1.38 -25.12
N MET A 4 14.62 1.32 -23.85
CA MET A 4 13.53 0.45 -23.41
C MET A 4 12.28 0.99 -24.10
N THR A 5 11.81 0.30 -25.13
CA THR A 5 10.50 0.54 -25.71
C THR A 5 9.49 0.40 -24.58
N GLU A 6 8.90 1.53 -24.17
CA GLU A 6 7.83 1.58 -23.18
C GLU A 6 6.72 0.64 -23.62
N SER A 7 6.47 -0.40 -22.82
CA SER A 7 5.37 -1.33 -23.08
C SER A 7 4.05 -0.57 -23.00
N LYS A 8 3.41 -0.34 -24.14
CA LYS A 8 2.07 0.28 -24.20
C LYS A 8 1.07 -0.70 -23.59
N ASN A 9 0.46 -0.31 -22.46
CA ASN A 9 -0.69 -1.04 -21.95
C ASN A 9 -1.95 -0.72 -22.80
N PHE A 10 -2.98 -1.56 -22.71
CA PHE A 10 -4.18 -1.41 -23.52
C PHE A 10 -4.96 -0.10 -23.24
N ILE A 11 -4.90 0.45 -22.01
CA ILE A 11 -5.52 1.75 -21.68
C ILE A 11 -4.86 2.85 -22.50
N HIS A 12 -3.53 2.87 -22.53
CA HIS A 12 -2.79 3.85 -23.33
C HIS A 12 -3.06 3.70 -24.83
N ALA A 13 -3.24 2.46 -25.32
CA ALA A 13 -3.62 2.26 -26.72
C ALA A 13 -4.99 2.88 -27.05
N PHE A 14 -5.98 2.71 -26.17
CA PHE A 14 -7.29 3.35 -26.33
C PHE A 14 -7.22 4.88 -26.24
N ILE A 15 -6.42 5.41 -25.31
CA ILE A 15 -6.22 6.86 -25.20
C ILE A 15 -5.56 7.42 -26.46
N ASP A 16 -4.52 6.75 -26.98
CA ASP A 16 -3.84 7.15 -28.20
C ASP A 16 -4.81 7.23 -29.40
N GLU A 17 -5.74 6.26 -29.51
CA GLU A 17 -6.79 6.25 -30.54
C GLU A 17 -7.76 7.42 -30.35
N ASP A 18 -8.19 7.67 -29.12
CA ASP A 18 -9.20 8.68 -28.79
C ASP A 18 -8.71 10.11 -28.96
N ILE A 19 -7.42 10.38 -28.73
CA ILE A 19 -6.84 11.72 -28.90
C ILE A 19 -6.26 11.97 -30.31
N ALA A 20 -6.15 10.93 -31.12
CA ALA A 20 -5.69 11.04 -32.50
C ALA A 20 -6.65 11.91 -33.33
N PRO A 21 -6.19 12.47 -34.46
CA PRO A 21 -7.07 13.21 -35.39
C PRO A 21 -8.28 12.38 -35.81
N GLY A 22 -9.48 12.85 -35.49
CA GLY A 22 -10.75 12.15 -35.76
C GLY A 22 -11.22 11.22 -34.62
N GLY A 23 -10.44 11.05 -33.58
CA GLY A 23 -10.86 10.35 -32.34
C GLY A 23 -11.84 11.18 -31.51
N GLN A 24 -12.49 10.51 -30.55
CA GLN A 24 -13.53 11.11 -29.68
C GLN A 24 -13.03 12.34 -28.92
N PHE A 25 -11.77 12.34 -28.50
CA PHE A 25 -11.14 13.40 -27.70
C PHE A 25 -10.00 14.11 -28.44
N ALA A 26 -10.07 14.15 -29.79
CA ALA A 26 -9.06 14.81 -30.61
C ALA A 26 -8.86 16.28 -30.17
N GLY A 27 -7.62 16.64 -29.85
CA GLY A 27 -7.26 17.99 -29.41
C GLY A 27 -7.64 18.34 -27.97
N GLN A 28 -8.21 17.41 -27.20
CA GLN A 28 -8.51 17.60 -25.78
C GLN A 28 -7.37 17.11 -24.90
N THR A 29 -7.23 17.71 -23.74
CA THR A 29 -6.32 17.24 -22.69
C THR A 29 -6.87 15.96 -22.07
N VAL A 30 -6.03 14.93 -21.92
CA VAL A 30 -6.39 13.71 -21.21
C VAL A 30 -6.70 14.06 -19.76
N HIS A 31 -7.88 13.68 -19.30
CA HIS A 31 -8.37 14.01 -17.97
C HIS A 31 -8.94 12.76 -17.33
N THR A 32 -8.30 12.31 -16.24
CA THR A 32 -8.68 11.16 -15.43
C THR A 32 -9.15 11.60 -14.06
N ARG A 33 -9.58 10.68 -13.22
CA ARG A 33 -9.91 10.95 -11.81
C ARG A 33 -9.71 9.72 -10.95
N PHE A 34 -9.31 9.91 -9.69
CA PHE A 34 -9.31 8.90 -8.66
C PHE A 34 -10.45 9.21 -7.67
N PRO A 35 -11.51 8.36 -7.60
CA PRO A 35 -12.70 8.62 -6.80
C PRO A 35 -12.81 7.69 -5.59
N PRO A 36 -11.97 7.82 -4.55
CA PRO A 36 -12.06 6.94 -3.39
C PRO A 36 -13.29 7.26 -2.54
N GLU A 37 -13.93 6.21 -1.98
CA GLU A 37 -14.90 6.37 -0.89
C GLU A 37 -14.15 6.71 0.41
N PRO A 38 -14.50 7.81 1.13
CA PRO A 38 -13.84 8.20 2.38
C PRO A 38 -14.33 7.38 3.59
N ASN A 39 -14.28 6.05 3.50
CA ASN A 39 -14.78 5.10 4.49
C ASN A 39 -13.72 4.12 5.01
N GLY A 40 -12.44 4.43 4.81
CA GLY A 40 -11.29 3.65 5.28
C GLY A 40 -9.98 4.13 4.71
N TYR A 41 -8.88 3.64 5.27
CA TYR A 41 -7.52 3.92 4.78
C TYR A 41 -7.26 3.25 3.43
N LEU A 42 -6.42 3.89 2.60
CA LEU A 42 -5.94 3.29 1.37
C LEU A 42 -5.02 2.11 1.67
N HIS A 43 -5.03 1.11 0.79
CA HIS A 43 -4.17 -0.06 0.86
C HIS A 43 -3.48 -0.31 -0.49
N ILE A 44 -2.55 -1.25 -0.55
CA ILE A 44 -1.77 -1.56 -1.76
C ILE A 44 -2.64 -1.83 -3.00
N GLY A 45 -3.86 -2.35 -2.83
CA GLY A 45 -4.81 -2.54 -3.93
C GLY A 45 -5.25 -1.22 -4.57
N HIS A 46 -5.41 -0.15 -3.76
CA HIS A 46 -5.73 1.20 -4.27
C HIS A 46 -4.55 1.86 -4.99
N CYS A 47 -3.30 1.50 -4.61
CA CYS A 47 -2.11 2.04 -5.27
C CYS A 47 -2.08 1.75 -6.76
N LYS A 48 -2.52 0.56 -7.17
CA LYS A 48 -2.60 0.22 -8.59
C LYS A 48 -3.54 1.17 -9.34
N ALA A 49 -4.73 1.45 -8.79
CA ALA A 49 -5.67 2.40 -9.37
C ALA A 49 -5.09 3.82 -9.39
N LEU A 50 -4.53 4.28 -8.27
CA LEU A 50 -3.86 5.59 -8.17
C LEU A 50 -2.79 5.78 -9.24
N ILE A 51 -1.92 4.79 -9.42
CA ILE A 51 -0.83 4.84 -10.40
C ILE A 51 -1.38 4.78 -11.83
N ILE A 52 -2.49 4.08 -12.06
CA ILE A 52 -3.15 4.07 -13.37
C ILE A 52 -3.79 5.45 -13.64
N ASP A 53 -4.53 6.01 -12.70
CA ASP A 53 -5.25 7.29 -12.89
C ASP A 53 -4.29 8.47 -12.98
N PHE A 54 -3.46 8.70 -11.95
CA PHE A 54 -2.49 9.80 -11.92
C PHE A 54 -1.33 9.57 -12.89
N GLY A 55 -0.79 8.36 -13.00
CA GLY A 55 0.31 8.06 -13.91
C GLY A 55 -0.09 8.16 -15.39
N THR A 56 -1.35 7.86 -15.74
CA THR A 56 -1.88 8.14 -17.08
C THR A 56 -1.93 9.64 -17.34
N ALA A 57 -2.41 10.44 -16.39
CA ALA A 57 -2.40 11.89 -16.52
C ALA A 57 -0.97 12.43 -16.66
N GLU A 58 -0.02 11.99 -15.84
CA GLU A 58 1.40 12.37 -15.96
C GLU A 58 1.97 12.04 -17.34
N LYS A 59 1.71 10.82 -17.85
CA LYS A 59 2.21 10.36 -19.15
C LYS A 59 1.74 11.22 -20.33
N TYR A 60 0.49 11.66 -20.30
CA TYR A 60 -0.10 12.46 -21.38
C TYR A 60 -0.04 13.97 -21.12
N ASN A 61 0.73 14.44 -20.13
CA ASN A 61 0.73 15.83 -19.67
C ASN A 61 -0.70 16.36 -19.43
N GLY A 62 -1.55 15.49 -18.92
CA GLY A 62 -2.96 15.70 -18.67
C GLY A 62 -3.27 16.08 -17.23
N LEU A 63 -4.52 15.86 -16.84
CA LEU A 63 -5.05 16.22 -15.52
C LEU A 63 -5.60 14.97 -14.82
N CYS A 64 -5.50 14.94 -13.49
CA CYS A 64 -6.20 13.96 -12.67
C CYS A 64 -6.90 14.66 -11.51
N ASN A 65 -8.20 14.38 -11.34
CA ASN A 65 -8.99 14.91 -10.22
C ASN A 65 -8.93 13.92 -9.04
N LEU A 66 -8.95 14.46 -7.84
CA LEU A 66 -9.30 13.71 -6.64
C LEU A 66 -10.75 14.04 -6.27
N ARG A 67 -11.66 13.06 -6.39
CA ARG A 67 -13.05 13.20 -6.02
C ARG A 67 -13.42 12.21 -4.93
N MET A 68 -13.71 12.70 -3.73
CA MET A 68 -14.27 11.85 -2.67
C MET A 68 -15.66 11.40 -3.07
N ASP A 69 -15.84 10.09 -3.25
CA ASP A 69 -17.17 9.51 -3.49
C ASP A 69 -17.92 9.38 -2.16
N ASP A 70 -18.53 10.49 -1.76
CA ASP A 70 -19.33 10.64 -0.56
C ASP A 70 -20.84 10.65 -0.88
N THR A 71 -21.26 9.95 -1.91
CA THR A 71 -22.66 9.84 -2.31
C THR A 71 -23.50 8.99 -1.35
N ASN A 72 -22.88 8.14 -0.57
CA ASN A 72 -23.57 7.28 0.41
C ASN A 72 -23.35 7.79 1.84
N PRO A 73 -24.39 8.31 2.53
CA PRO A 73 -24.27 8.98 3.84
C PRO A 73 -23.85 8.05 5.01
N THR A 74 -23.74 6.74 4.79
CA THR A 74 -23.73 5.77 5.90
C THR A 74 -22.40 5.53 6.58
N LYS A 75 -21.24 6.04 6.09
CA LYS A 75 -19.93 5.55 6.55
C LYS A 75 -18.75 6.50 6.41
N GLU A 76 -18.96 7.79 6.37
CA GLU A 76 -17.90 8.73 5.99
C GLU A 76 -17.33 9.46 7.21
N ASP A 77 -15.99 9.56 7.28
CA ASP A 77 -15.27 10.25 8.34
C ASP A 77 -14.21 11.18 7.75
N VAL A 78 -14.09 12.37 8.31
CA VAL A 78 -13.08 13.38 7.94
C VAL A 78 -11.66 12.83 8.11
N GLU A 79 -11.44 11.96 9.08
CA GLU A 79 -10.15 11.28 9.29
C GLU A 79 -9.68 10.55 8.03
N PHE A 80 -10.59 9.83 7.36
CA PHE A 80 -10.22 9.08 6.15
C PHE A 80 -9.93 10.00 4.96
N VAL A 81 -10.61 11.14 4.86
CA VAL A 81 -10.34 12.13 3.80
C VAL A 81 -8.91 12.65 3.90
N GLU A 82 -8.47 13.05 5.10
CA GLU A 82 -7.11 13.58 5.30
C GLU A 82 -6.05 12.47 5.13
N ALA A 83 -6.31 11.25 5.60
CA ALA A 83 -5.43 10.11 5.40
C ALA A 83 -5.25 9.77 3.90
N ILE A 84 -6.33 9.82 3.11
CA ILE A 84 -6.29 9.60 1.65
C ILE A 84 -5.43 10.66 0.97
N LYS A 85 -5.61 11.94 1.31
CA LYS A 85 -4.79 13.04 0.76
C LYS A 85 -3.31 12.86 1.09
N GLU A 86 -3.00 12.55 2.36
CA GLU A 86 -1.63 12.31 2.80
C GLU A 86 -0.98 11.15 2.04
N ASP A 87 -1.68 10.04 1.86
CA ASP A 87 -1.19 8.87 1.15
C ASP A 87 -0.92 9.15 -0.34
N ILE A 88 -1.79 9.93 -1.01
CA ILE A 88 -1.60 10.32 -2.41
C ILE A 88 -0.37 11.22 -2.56
N HIS A 89 -0.22 12.24 -1.71
CA HIS A 89 0.96 13.11 -1.70
C HIS A 89 2.23 12.34 -1.36
N TRP A 90 2.17 11.41 -0.40
CA TRP A 90 3.30 10.55 -0.07
C TRP A 90 3.76 9.70 -1.26
N LEU A 91 2.84 9.21 -2.10
CA LEU A 91 3.18 8.51 -3.34
C LEU A 91 3.76 9.43 -4.42
N GLY A 92 3.79 10.75 -4.20
CA GLY A 92 4.34 11.75 -5.11
C GLY A 92 3.34 12.27 -6.14
N PHE A 93 2.04 12.08 -5.93
CA PHE A 93 0.98 12.60 -6.79
C PHE A 93 0.35 13.86 -6.19
N ASP A 94 -0.15 14.72 -7.08
CA ASP A 94 -0.83 15.95 -6.71
C ASP A 94 -2.01 16.20 -7.68
N TRP A 95 -3.14 16.59 -7.10
CA TRP A 95 -4.34 16.99 -7.84
C TRP A 95 -4.43 18.51 -8.03
N GLY A 96 -3.56 19.31 -7.41
CA GLY A 96 -3.63 20.78 -7.43
C GLY A 96 -4.90 21.30 -6.76
N ASP A 97 -5.66 22.11 -7.48
CA ASP A 97 -6.96 22.65 -7.07
C ASP A 97 -8.17 21.78 -7.45
N ARG A 98 -7.92 20.62 -8.10
CA ARG A 98 -8.95 19.70 -8.60
C ARG A 98 -9.39 18.68 -7.55
N PHE A 99 -9.86 19.18 -6.42
CA PHE A 99 -10.40 18.40 -5.31
C PHE A 99 -11.91 18.59 -5.22
N TYR A 100 -12.66 17.50 -5.30
CA TYR A 100 -14.11 17.50 -5.37
C TYR A 100 -14.72 16.50 -4.40
N TYR A 101 -16.00 16.69 -4.11
CA TYR A 101 -16.84 15.72 -3.42
C TYR A 101 -18.05 15.37 -4.28
N GLY A 102 -18.43 14.10 -4.30
CA GLY A 102 -19.65 13.66 -4.99
C GLY A 102 -20.90 14.38 -4.48
N SER A 103 -20.98 14.66 -3.17
CA SER A 103 -22.09 15.38 -2.56
C SER A 103 -22.25 16.83 -3.02
N ASP A 104 -21.24 17.45 -3.63
CA ASP A 104 -21.35 18.80 -4.19
C ASP A 104 -22.24 18.83 -5.45
N TYR A 105 -22.46 17.67 -6.08
CA TYR A 105 -23.25 17.52 -7.30
C TYR A 105 -24.71 17.10 -7.06
N PHE A 106 -25.16 16.89 -5.82
CA PHE A 106 -26.50 16.37 -5.52
C PHE A 106 -27.64 17.19 -6.15
N GLU A 107 -27.48 18.51 -6.25
CA GLU A 107 -28.48 19.35 -6.93
C GLU A 107 -28.50 19.07 -8.44
N LYS A 108 -27.35 18.92 -9.07
CA LYS A 108 -27.24 18.59 -10.48
C LYS A 108 -27.74 17.18 -10.78
N ASP A 109 -27.38 16.22 -9.95
CA ASP A 109 -27.87 14.85 -10.07
C ASP A 109 -29.41 14.82 -10.00
N TYR A 110 -30.01 15.61 -9.09
CA TYR A 110 -31.46 15.75 -8.99
C TYR A 110 -32.06 16.41 -10.24
N GLU A 111 -31.49 17.49 -10.77
CA GLU A 111 -31.95 18.15 -11.99
C GLU A 111 -31.95 17.17 -13.18
N TYR A 112 -30.88 16.36 -13.35
CA TYR A 112 -30.82 15.36 -14.43
C TYR A 112 -31.76 14.18 -14.21
N ALA A 113 -32.05 13.79 -12.99
CA ALA A 113 -33.09 12.80 -12.69
C ALA A 113 -34.49 13.33 -13.09
N VAL A 114 -34.79 14.59 -12.79
CA VAL A 114 -36.04 15.26 -13.25
C VAL A 114 -36.10 15.33 -14.77
N GLU A 115 -34.97 15.58 -15.43
CA GLU A 115 -34.89 15.56 -16.91
C GLU A 115 -35.26 14.19 -17.47
N LEU A 116 -34.74 13.09 -16.91
CA LEU A 116 -35.09 11.73 -17.34
C LEU A 116 -36.60 11.44 -17.14
N ILE A 117 -37.21 11.88 -16.03
CA ILE A 117 -38.65 11.71 -15.81
C ILE A 117 -39.42 12.47 -16.91
N LYS A 118 -39.07 13.72 -17.19
CA LYS A 118 -39.72 14.53 -18.24
C LYS A 118 -39.62 13.94 -19.63
N LYS A 119 -38.53 13.23 -19.91
CA LYS A 119 -38.32 12.47 -21.16
C LYS A 119 -39.06 11.13 -21.18
N GLY A 120 -39.74 10.74 -20.09
CA GLY A 120 -40.37 9.42 -19.96
C GLY A 120 -39.38 8.26 -19.84
N LEU A 121 -38.13 8.58 -19.46
CA LEU A 121 -37.02 7.63 -19.31
C LEU A 121 -36.74 7.25 -17.85
N ALA A 122 -37.54 7.74 -16.91
CA ALA A 122 -37.52 7.31 -15.52
C ALA A 122 -38.93 7.39 -14.91
N TYR A 123 -39.17 6.56 -13.92
CA TYR A 123 -40.44 6.49 -13.20
C TYR A 123 -40.25 6.18 -11.72
N VAL A 124 -41.18 6.66 -10.88
CA VAL A 124 -41.21 6.34 -9.45
C VAL A 124 -41.88 5.00 -9.23
N CYS A 125 -41.20 4.09 -8.52
CA CYS A 125 -41.62 2.73 -8.24
C CYS A 125 -41.86 2.54 -6.75
N GLU A 126 -42.95 1.82 -6.41
CA GLU A 126 -43.37 1.50 -5.02
C GLU A 126 -42.95 0.10 -4.57
N LEU A 127 -42.32 -0.69 -5.46
CA LEU A 127 -41.90 -2.05 -5.09
C LEU A 127 -40.81 -2.00 -4.03
N THR A 128 -41.00 -2.77 -2.95
CA THR A 128 -39.94 -3.02 -1.99
C THR A 128 -38.78 -3.80 -2.64
N PRO A 129 -37.57 -3.82 -2.05
CA PRO A 129 -36.47 -4.62 -2.57
C PRO A 129 -36.84 -6.11 -2.74
N GLU A 130 -37.65 -6.69 -1.84
CA GLU A 130 -38.12 -8.07 -1.88
C GLU A 130 -39.09 -8.29 -3.06
N GLN A 131 -40.11 -7.43 -3.16
CA GLN A 131 -41.05 -7.46 -4.28
C GLN A 131 -40.36 -7.27 -5.61
N PHE A 132 -39.40 -6.29 -5.68
CA PHE A 132 -38.66 -6.06 -6.90
C PHE A 132 -37.86 -7.31 -7.33
N LYS A 133 -37.32 -8.06 -6.37
CA LYS A 133 -36.60 -9.30 -6.66
C LYS A 133 -37.48 -10.33 -7.39
N GLU A 134 -38.78 -10.40 -7.02
CA GLU A 134 -39.77 -11.22 -7.72
C GLU A 134 -40.10 -10.66 -9.10
N TYR A 135 -40.27 -9.33 -9.23
CA TYR A 135 -40.54 -8.63 -10.48
C TYR A 135 -39.33 -8.45 -11.42
N ARG A 136 -38.13 -8.70 -10.93
CA ARG A 136 -36.89 -8.60 -11.75
C ARG A 136 -36.82 -9.70 -12.81
N GLY A 137 -37.50 -10.83 -12.57
CA GLY A 137 -37.45 -12.01 -13.42
C GLY A 137 -36.10 -12.72 -13.37
N ASP A 138 -35.96 -13.69 -14.26
CA ASP A 138 -34.68 -14.37 -14.55
C ASP A 138 -34.16 -14.03 -15.94
N LEU A 139 -33.11 -14.71 -16.41
CA LEU A 139 -32.55 -14.50 -17.73
C LEU A 139 -33.52 -14.74 -18.88
N ASN A 140 -34.53 -15.61 -18.68
CA ASN A 140 -35.48 -16.04 -19.70
C ASN A 140 -36.84 -15.37 -19.58
N THR A 141 -37.16 -14.83 -18.39
CA THR A 141 -38.50 -14.31 -18.07
C THR A 141 -38.39 -12.87 -17.57
N PRO A 142 -38.44 -11.85 -18.45
CA PRO A 142 -38.45 -10.47 -18.01
C PRO A 142 -39.73 -10.16 -17.25
N ALA A 143 -39.59 -9.48 -16.10
CA ALA A 143 -40.71 -9.03 -15.32
C ALA A 143 -40.93 -7.52 -15.46
N VAL A 144 -42.19 -7.10 -15.48
CA VAL A 144 -42.60 -5.70 -15.65
C VAL A 144 -43.13 -5.16 -14.34
N SER A 145 -42.52 -4.06 -13.82
CA SER A 145 -43.09 -3.36 -12.69
C SER A 145 -44.48 -2.80 -13.04
N PRO A 146 -45.47 -2.94 -12.17
CA PRO A 146 -46.79 -2.33 -12.39
C PRO A 146 -46.76 -0.82 -12.43
N TYR A 147 -45.66 -0.20 -11.99
CA TYR A 147 -45.47 1.26 -11.95
C TYR A 147 -44.67 1.80 -13.14
N ARG A 148 -44.22 0.95 -14.08
CA ARG A 148 -43.38 1.31 -15.20
C ARG A 148 -43.99 2.34 -16.13
N ASP A 149 -45.30 2.29 -16.28
CA ASP A 149 -46.06 3.20 -17.15
C ASP A 149 -46.79 4.30 -16.36
N ARG A 150 -46.35 4.60 -15.14
CA ARG A 150 -46.84 5.73 -14.35
C ARG A 150 -46.72 7.04 -15.13
N PRO A 151 -47.78 7.88 -15.13
CA PRO A 151 -47.76 9.19 -15.80
C PRO A 151 -46.54 10.03 -15.38
N ILE A 152 -46.01 10.79 -16.32
CA ILE A 152 -44.84 11.64 -16.10
C ILE A 152 -45.13 12.65 -14.96
N GLU A 153 -46.29 13.28 -14.97
CA GLU A 153 -46.69 14.26 -13.97
C GLU A 153 -46.77 13.65 -12.56
N GLU A 154 -47.26 12.42 -12.45
CA GLU A 154 -47.33 11.71 -11.17
C GLU A 154 -45.94 11.32 -10.67
N SER A 155 -45.06 10.88 -11.57
CA SER A 155 -43.65 10.58 -11.21
C SER A 155 -42.91 11.86 -10.80
N LEU A 156 -43.14 12.99 -11.42
CA LEU A 156 -42.56 14.29 -11.04
C LEU A 156 -43.04 14.74 -9.67
N ASP A 157 -44.37 14.64 -9.39
CA ASP A 157 -44.93 14.99 -8.09
C ASP A 157 -44.34 14.10 -6.98
N LEU A 158 -44.37 12.79 -7.18
CA LEU A 158 -43.84 11.86 -6.20
C LEU A 158 -42.34 12.06 -5.95
N PHE A 159 -41.53 12.29 -6.99
CA PHE A 159 -40.09 12.53 -6.84
C PHE A 159 -39.78 13.83 -6.10
N ALA A 160 -40.55 14.90 -6.34
CA ALA A 160 -40.47 16.16 -5.58
C ALA A 160 -40.81 15.93 -4.10
N ARG A 161 -41.86 15.18 -3.81
CA ARG A 161 -42.27 14.82 -2.44
C ARG A 161 -41.30 13.88 -1.75
N MET A 162 -40.64 12.96 -2.50
CA MET A 162 -39.50 12.17 -1.98
C MET A 162 -38.40 13.10 -1.49
N ARG A 163 -38.02 14.11 -2.28
CA ARG A 163 -37.04 15.13 -1.88
C ARG A 163 -37.48 15.95 -0.68
N ALA A 164 -38.76 16.27 -0.58
CA ALA A 164 -39.34 17.00 0.54
C ALA A 164 -39.39 16.22 1.87
N GLY A 165 -39.06 14.93 1.85
CA GLY A 165 -39.01 14.07 3.04
C GLY A 165 -40.38 13.58 3.50
N GLU A 166 -41.39 13.56 2.62
CA GLU A 166 -42.75 13.16 2.98
C GLU A 166 -42.90 11.63 3.18
N PHE A 167 -41.92 10.84 2.74
CA PHE A 167 -42.00 9.39 2.72
C PHE A 167 -40.89 8.73 3.54
N GLU A 168 -41.21 7.63 4.18
CA GLU A 168 -40.24 6.80 4.91
C GLU A 168 -39.22 6.13 3.99
N ASP A 169 -38.10 5.69 4.59
CA ASP A 169 -37.06 4.94 3.90
C ASP A 169 -37.63 3.73 3.16
N ASN A 170 -37.13 3.51 1.95
CA ASN A 170 -37.53 2.40 1.08
C ASN A 170 -38.99 2.41 0.60
N ARG A 171 -39.79 3.47 0.89
CA ARG A 171 -41.19 3.55 0.40
C ARG A 171 -41.24 3.72 -1.11
N TYR A 172 -40.36 4.51 -1.68
CA TYR A 172 -40.25 4.77 -3.12
C TYR A 172 -38.81 4.72 -3.58
N THR A 173 -38.62 4.34 -4.85
CA THR A 173 -37.36 4.47 -5.59
C THR A 173 -37.63 5.13 -6.93
N LEU A 174 -36.67 5.88 -7.46
CA LEU A 174 -36.67 6.29 -8.87
C LEU A 174 -35.91 5.25 -9.69
N ARG A 175 -36.50 4.78 -10.79
CA ARG A 175 -35.91 3.80 -11.69
C ARG A 175 -35.75 4.38 -13.08
N ALA A 176 -34.63 4.08 -13.73
CA ALA A 176 -34.48 4.29 -15.17
C ALA A 176 -35.38 3.33 -15.93
N LYS A 177 -35.97 3.78 -17.04
CA LYS A 177 -36.81 2.99 -17.94
C LYS A 177 -36.00 2.60 -19.16
N ILE A 178 -35.41 1.39 -19.14
CA ILE A 178 -34.46 0.94 -20.16
C ILE A 178 -35.00 -0.31 -20.88
N ASP A 179 -34.45 -1.49 -20.61
CA ASP A 179 -34.79 -2.73 -21.29
C ASP A 179 -34.91 -3.90 -20.30
N LEU A 180 -36.14 -4.32 -20.05
CA LEU A 180 -36.43 -5.42 -19.13
C LEU A 180 -36.00 -6.80 -19.66
N ALA A 181 -35.77 -6.92 -20.96
CA ALA A 181 -35.32 -8.16 -21.60
C ALA A 181 -33.77 -8.24 -21.71
N SER A 182 -33.03 -7.22 -21.28
CA SER A 182 -31.57 -7.20 -21.37
C SER A 182 -30.96 -8.41 -20.66
N GLY A 183 -29.95 -9.02 -21.26
CA GLY A 183 -29.11 -10.04 -20.63
C GLY A 183 -28.28 -9.48 -19.45
N ASN A 184 -28.07 -8.16 -19.42
CA ASN A 184 -27.40 -7.45 -18.34
C ASN A 184 -28.44 -6.93 -17.32
N PHE A 185 -28.42 -7.45 -16.12
CA PHE A 185 -29.36 -7.04 -15.05
C PHE A 185 -29.23 -5.55 -14.68
N ASN A 186 -28.07 -4.93 -14.87
CA ASN A 186 -27.89 -3.49 -14.63
C ASN A 186 -28.70 -2.61 -15.60
N MET A 187 -29.18 -3.19 -16.71
CA MET A 187 -30.00 -2.50 -17.71
C MET A 187 -31.50 -2.75 -17.56
N ARG A 188 -31.90 -3.61 -16.60
CA ARG A 188 -33.30 -3.94 -16.35
C ARG A 188 -33.94 -2.98 -15.36
N ASP A 189 -34.27 -1.79 -15.83
CA ASP A 189 -34.88 -0.70 -15.04
C ASP A 189 -34.20 -0.51 -13.66
N PRO A 190 -32.89 -0.18 -13.63
CA PRO A 190 -32.14 -0.04 -12.39
C PRO A 190 -32.65 1.10 -11.53
N VAL A 191 -32.49 0.98 -10.21
CA VAL A 191 -32.71 2.08 -9.27
C VAL A 191 -31.64 3.13 -9.50
N ILE A 192 -32.06 4.39 -9.66
CA ILE A 192 -31.14 5.54 -9.79
C ILE A 192 -31.23 6.50 -8.62
N TYR A 193 -32.31 6.49 -7.82
CA TYR A 193 -32.48 7.21 -6.56
C TYR A 193 -33.21 6.39 -5.51
N ARG A 194 -32.83 6.58 -4.23
CA ARG A 194 -33.48 5.97 -3.07
C ARG A 194 -33.71 6.98 -1.95
N ILE A 195 -34.70 6.70 -1.08
CA ILE A 195 -34.96 7.48 0.13
C ILE A 195 -34.09 6.93 1.26
N ARG A 196 -33.39 7.83 1.96
CA ARG A 196 -32.60 7.56 3.17
C ARG A 196 -32.58 8.76 4.08
N HIS A 197 -33.21 8.69 5.23
CA HIS A 197 -33.15 9.73 6.26
C HIS A 197 -31.91 9.51 7.11
N MET A 198 -30.79 10.09 6.68
CA MET A 198 -29.52 10.03 7.38
C MET A 198 -28.78 11.35 7.28
N HIS A 199 -28.12 11.72 8.39
CA HIS A 199 -27.21 12.85 8.41
C HIS A 199 -26.01 12.58 7.50
N HIS A 200 -25.76 13.51 6.58
CA HIS A 200 -24.59 13.45 5.70
C HIS A 200 -23.47 14.34 6.26
N HIS A 201 -22.24 13.85 6.31
CA HIS A 201 -21.10 14.53 6.94
C HIS A 201 -20.83 15.94 6.42
N ARG A 202 -21.20 16.26 5.17
CA ARG A 202 -21.05 17.59 4.55
C ARG A 202 -22.35 18.31 4.31
N GLN A 203 -23.38 17.60 3.86
CA GLN A 203 -24.66 18.18 3.48
C GLN A 203 -25.64 18.26 4.65
N GLY A 204 -25.30 17.69 5.81
CA GLY A 204 -26.18 17.65 6.97
C GLY A 204 -27.49 16.91 6.67
N ASP A 205 -28.60 17.49 7.09
CA ASP A 205 -29.94 16.94 6.89
C ASP A 205 -30.69 17.55 5.69
N LYS A 206 -29.95 18.20 4.77
CA LYS A 206 -30.51 18.85 3.58
C LYS A 206 -31.16 17.86 2.61
N TRP A 207 -30.64 16.65 2.56
CA TRP A 207 -31.06 15.61 1.64
C TRP A 207 -31.59 14.37 2.39
N CYS A 208 -32.68 13.81 1.89
CA CYS A 208 -33.24 12.52 2.32
C CYS A 208 -33.42 11.55 1.15
N ILE A 209 -33.04 11.97 -0.06
CA ILE A 209 -32.91 11.10 -1.24
C ILE A 209 -31.47 11.17 -1.76
N TYR A 210 -30.95 10.05 -2.19
CA TYR A 210 -29.57 9.93 -2.64
C TYR A 210 -29.50 9.20 -3.98
N PRO A 211 -28.65 9.71 -4.92
CA PRO A 211 -28.46 9.03 -6.19
C PRO A 211 -27.70 7.72 -5.95
N MET A 212 -27.95 6.73 -6.80
CA MET A 212 -27.13 5.52 -6.85
C MET A 212 -25.84 5.81 -7.61
N TYR A 213 -24.78 5.07 -7.28
CA TYR A 213 -23.46 5.18 -7.90
C TYR A 213 -23.52 5.24 -9.44
N ASP A 214 -24.24 4.29 -10.05
CA ASP A 214 -24.31 4.17 -11.51
C ASP A 214 -25.01 5.36 -12.21
N PHE A 215 -25.73 6.18 -11.47
CA PHE A 215 -26.35 7.40 -11.96
C PHE A 215 -25.50 8.64 -11.70
N ALA A 216 -25.00 8.81 -10.48
CA ALA A 216 -24.23 9.98 -10.09
C ALA A 216 -22.86 10.05 -10.76
N HIS A 217 -22.16 8.91 -10.79
CA HIS A 217 -20.77 8.85 -11.23
C HIS A 217 -20.54 9.29 -12.68
N PRO A 218 -21.30 8.80 -13.68
CA PRO A 218 -21.18 9.28 -15.06
C PRO A 218 -21.50 10.77 -15.21
N ILE A 219 -22.47 11.30 -14.46
CA ILE A 219 -22.83 12.73 -14.46
C ILE A 219 -21.68 13.57 -13.92
N GLN A 220 -21.11 13.17 -12.80
CA GLN A 220 -20.01 13.88 -12.16
C GLN A 220 -18.75 13.85 -13.04
N ASP A 221 -18.42 12.70 -13.66
CA ASP A 221 -17.35 12.60 -14.63
C ASP A 221 -17.55 13.58 -15.81
N ALA A 222 -18.78 13.65 -16.34
CA ALA A 222 -19.11 14.56 -17.43
C ALA A 222 -19.02 16.04 -17.02
N LEU A 223 -19.47 16.40 -15.81
CA LEU A 223 -19.42 17.77 -15.31
C LEU A 223 -17.98 18.23 -15.00
N GLU A 224 -17.11 17.32 -14.60
CA GLU A 224 -15.69 17.58 -14.35
C GLU A 224 -14.83 17.55 -15.64
N GLY A 225 -15.42 17.23 -16.80
CA GLY A 225 -14.70 17.16 -18.07
C GLY A 225 -13.73 15.97 -18.16
N ILE A 226 -14.02 14.89 -17.45
CA ILE A 226 -13.22 13.66 -17.50
C ILE A 226 -13.31 13.07 -18.90
N THR A 227 -12.17 12.81 -19.55
CA THR A 227 -12.13 12.15 -20.85
C THR A 227 -12.16 10.63 -20.68
N HIS A 228 -11.33 10.09 -19.79
CA HIS A 228 -11.20 8.66 -19.59
C HIS A 228 -11.48 8.30 -18.13
N SER A 229 -12.60 7.62 -17.92
CA SER A 229 -13.08 7.14 -16.64
C SER A 229 -12.50 5.74 -16.41
N LEU A 230 -11.34 5.67 -15.71
CA LEU A 230 -10.65 4.41 -15.46
C LEU A 230 -11.17 3.77 -14.17
N CYS A 231 -11.51 2.48 -14.21
CA CYS A 231 -12.09 1.78 -13.05
C CYS A 231 -11.74 0.29 -13.06
N SER A 232 -12.13 -0.42 -12.00
CA SER A 232 -11.88 -1.86 -11.90
C SER A 232 -12.89 -2.69 -12.71
N LEU A 233 -12.49 -3.92 -13.10
CA LEU A 233 -13.29 -4.86 -13.90
C LEU A 233 -14.67 -5.18 -13.33
N GLU A 234 -14.91 -4.99 -12.04
CA GLU A 234 -16.23 -5.16 -11.46
C GLU A 234 -17.30 -4.26 -12.08
N PHE A 235 -16.89 -3.12 -12.66
CA PHE A 235 -17.75 -2.16 -13.34
C PHE A 235 -17.96 -2.45 -14.84
N GLU A 236 -17.37 -3.51 -15.39
CA GLU A 236 -17.53 -3.83 -16.82
C GLU A 236 -19.01 -4.02 -17.20
N ASN A 237 -19.78 -4.74 -16.36
CA ASN A 237 -21.22 -4.91 -16.57
C ASN A 237 -22.03 -3.64 -16.25
N HIS A 238 -21.45 -2.64 -15.60
CA HIS A 238 -22.07 -1.35 -15.31
C HIS A 238 -21.84 -0.33 -16.45
N ARG A 239 -20.82 -0.51 -17.28
CA ARG A 239 -20.50 0.41 -18.39
C ARG A 239 -21.68 0.67 -19.35
N PRO A 240 -22.53 -0.30 -19.74
CA PRO A 240 -23.70 0.00 -20.54
C PRO A 240 -24.66 1.00 -19.88
N LEU A 241 -24.84 0.92 -18.55
CA LEU A 241 -25.65 1.88 -17.81
C LEU A 241 -24.97 3.26 -17.71
N TYR A 242 -23.65 3.28 -17.48
CA TYR A 242 -22.84 4.50 -17.51
C TYR A 242 -23.03 5.24 -18.85
N ASN A 243 -22.89 4.56 -19.98
CA ASN A 243 -23.07 5.13 -21.31
C ASN A 243 -24.50 5.60 -21.52
N TRP A 244 -25.50 4.78 -21.10
CA TRP A 244 -26.90 5.15 -21.22
C TRP A 244 -27.23 6.45 -20.47
N VAL A 245 -26.68 6.66 -19.27
CA VAL A 245 -26.90 7.88 -18.49
C VAL A 245 -26.36 9.09 -19.25
N VAL A 246 -25.10 9.11 -19.67
CA VAL A 246 -24.51 10.27 -20.37
C VAL A 246 -25.14 10.54 -21.74
N GLU A 247 -25.70 9.52 -22.39
CA GLU A 247 -26.40 9.68 -23.66
C GLU A 247 -27.80 10.26 -23.52
N HIS A 248 -28.45 10.13 -22.35
CA HIS A 248 -29.85 10.49 -22.16
C HIS A 248 -30.07 11.73 -21.29
N VAL A 249 -29.03 12.23 -20.60
CA VAL A 249 -29.07 13.51 -19.88
C VAL A 249 -28.27 14.58 -20.63
N SER A 250 -28.61 15.85 -20.41
CA SER A 250 -27.99 16.97 -21.13
C SER A 250 -26.65 17.38 -20.51
N VAL A 251 -25.75 16.43 -20.33
CA VAL A 251 -24.39 16.71 -19.83
C VAL A 251 -23.50 17.34 -20.90
N PRO A 252 -22.53 18.18 -20.51
CA PRO A 252 -21.69 18.91 -21.48
C PRO A 252 -20.64 18.05 -22.19
N HIS A 253 -20.37 16.85 -21.66
CA HIS A 253 -19.27 15.99 -22.08
C HIS A 253 -19.62 14.51 -21.91
N HIS A 254 -19.05 13.64 -22.78
CA HIS A 254 -19.30 12.20 -22.73
C HIS A 254 -17.99 11.45 -22.46
N PRO A 255 -17.67 11.10 -21.21
CA PRO A 255 -16.48 10.35 -20.85
C PRO A 255 -16.49 8.92 -21.43
N ARG A 256 -15.30 8.34 -21.64
CA ARG A 256 -15.14 6.93 -21.99
C ARG A 256 -14.73 6.12 -20.75
N GLN A 257 -15.56 5.17 -20.33
CA GLN A 257 -15.21 4.24 -19.25
C GLN A 257 -14.33 3.11 -19.79
N ILE A 258 -13.24 2.81 -19.07
CA ILE A 258 -12.29 1.72 -19.38
C ILE A 258 -11.97 0.97 -18.10
N GLU A 259 -12.10 -0.36 -18.11
CA GLU A 259 -11.91 -1.21 -16.93
C GLU A 259 -10.58 -1.95 -16.98
N PHE A 260 -9.99 -2.15 -15.80
CA PHE A 260 -8.76 -2.91 -15.60
C PHE A 260 -8.89 -3.87 -14.40
N ALA A 261 -8.10 -4.96 -14.42
CA ALA A 261 -8.10 -5.93 -13.34
C ALA A 261 -7.53 -5.36 -12.03
N ARG A 262 -8.20 -5.63 -10.91
CA ARG A 262 -7.72 -5.30 -9.57
C ARG A 262 -6.37 -5.96 -9.28
N LEU A 263 -5.64 -5.39 -8.34
CA LEU A 263 -4.46 -6.05 -7.76
C LEU A 263 -4.94 -7.15 -6.79
N GLY A 264 -4.59 -8.39 -7.09
CA GLY A 264 -4.57 -9.49 -6.13
C GLY A 264 -3.14 -9.67 -5.61
N ILE A 265 -2.99 -9.88 -4.32
CA ILE A 265 -1.70 -10.15 -3.67
C ILE A 265 -1.90 -11.28 -2.67
N ASP A 266 -0.96 -12.23 -2.64
CA ASP A 266 -1.06 -13.38 -1.74
C ASP A 266 -0.75 -13.00 -0.27
N HIS A 267 -1.02 -13.92 0.67
CA HIS A 267 -0.80 -13.75 2.12
C HIS A 267 -1.42 -12.47 2.71
N THR A 268 -2.46 -11.93 2.06
CA THR A 268 -3.03 -10.62 2.39
C THR A 268 -4.53 -10.61 2.17
N VAL A 269 -5.26 -9.87 2.99
CA VAL A 269 -6.66 -9.51 2.76
C VAL A 269 -6.76 -8.04 2.38
N LEU A 270 -7.59 -7.69 1.38
CA LEU A 270 -7.80 -6.32 0.92
C LEU A 270 -9.23 -5.83 1.18
N SER A 271 -10.11 -6.70 1.69
CA SER A 271 -11.48 -6.34 2.04
C SER A 271 -11.50 -5.40 3.24
N LYS A 272 -12.07 -4.19 3.10
CA LYS A 272 -12.22 -3.20 4.19
C LYS A 272 -12.85 -3.80 5.45
N ARG A 273 -13.88 -4.65 5.29
CA ARG A 273 -14.53 -5.33 6.42
C ARG A 273 -13.58 -6.23 7.18
N LYS A 274 -12.74 -7.00 6.48
CA LYS A 274 -11.75 -7.88 7.11
C LYS A 274 -10.62 -7.09 7.76
N LEU A 275 -10.12 -6.03 7.11
CA LEU A 275 -9.11 -5.14 7.69
C LEU A 275 -9.62 -4.45 8.96
N ARG A 276 -10.87 -3.95 8.95
CA ARG A 276 -11.51 -3.38 10.13
C ARG A 276 -11.62 -4.40 11.27
N ALA A 277 -12.02 -5.63 10.97
CA ALA A 277 -12.09 -6.70 11.97
C ALA A 277 -10.73 -7.00 12.63
N LEU A 278 -9.62 -6.93 11.88
CA LEU A 278 -8.28 -7.09 12.45
C LEU A 278 -7.94 -6.00 13.47
N VAL A 279 -8.33 -4.75 13.18
CA VAL A 279 -8.08 -3.60 14.05
C VAL A 279 -9.01 -3.63 15.28
N GLU A 280 -10.32 -3.77 15.07
CA GLU A 280 -11.33 -3.73 16.13
C GLU A 280 -11.20 -4.88 17.14
N ASN A 281 -10.74 -6.05 16.71
CA ASN A 281 -10.52 -7.21 17.57
C ASN A 281 -9.08 -7.30 18.14
N GLY A 282 -8.22 -6.31 17.85
CA GLY A 282 -6.88 -6.22 18.43
C GLY A 282 -5.86 -7.23 17.90
N TYR A 283 -6.07 -7.82 16.72
CA TYR A 283 -5.08 -8.68 16.07
C TYR A 283 -3.87 -7.89 15.56
N VAL A 284 -4.06 -6.62 15.28
CA VAL A 284 -3.04 -5.65 14.92
C VAL A 284 -3.18 -4.40 15.79
N SER A 285 -2.11 -3.60 15.91
CA SER A 285 -2.06 -2.42 16.78
C SER A 285 -2.88 -1.22 16.28
N GLY A 286 -3.32 -1.25 15.03
CA GLY A 286 -4.11 -0.20 14.39
C GLY A 286 -4.02 -0.28 12.87
N TRP A 287 -4.59 0.71 12.20
CA TRP A 287 -4.58 0.79 10.74
C TRP A 287 -3.18 0.96 10.15
N ASP A 288 -2.27 1.54 10.91
CA ASP A 288 -0.87 1.74 10.54
C ASP A 288 0.08 0.67 11.09
N ASP A 289 -0.45 -0.46 11.57
CA ASP A 289 0.40 -1.61 11.94
C ASP A 289 1.26 -2.03 10.74
N PRO A 290 2.59 -2.17 10.91
CA PRO A 290 3.50 -2.54 9.82
C PRO A 290 3.21 -3.89 9.12
N ARG A 291 2.30 -4.71 9.67
CA ARG A 291 1.82 -5.96 9.05
C ARG A 291 0.60 -5.76 8.16
N MET A 292 -0.04 -4.58 8.24
CA MET A 292 -1.22 -4.24 7.46
C MET A 292 -0.84 -3.85 6.02
N PRO A 293 -1.69 -4.17 5.02
CA PRO A 293 -1.45 -3.78 3.64
C PRO A 293 -1.86 -2.32 3.35
N THR A 294 -2.23 -1.55 4.37
CA THR A 294 -2.55 -0.13 4.27
C THR A 294 -1.32 0.67 3.91
N LEU A 295 -1.48 1.78 3.19
CA LEU A 295 -0.35 2.64 2.84
C LEU A 295 0.34 3.23 4.07
N CYS A 296 -0.43 3.64 5.08
CA CYS A 296 0.13 4.11 6.34
C CYS A 296 0.92 2.99 7.08
N GLY A 297 0.46 1.74 7.02
CA GLY A 297 1.18 0.59 7.58
C GLY A 297 2.47 0.27 6.81
N LEU A 298 2.40 0.25 5.48
CA LEU A 298 3.58 0.05 4.63
C LEU A 298 4.61 1.16 4.82
N ARG A 299 4.18 2.43 4.89
CA ARG A 299 5.04 3.59 5.16
C ARG A 299 5.72 3.46 6.52
N ARG A 300 5.01 3.10 7.58
CA ARG A 300 5.55 2.86 8.91
C ARG A 300 6.54 1.70 8.94
N ARG A 301 6.32 0.66 8.12
CA ARG A 301 7.28 -0.45 7.93
C ARG A 301 8.53 -0.04 7.16
N GLY A 302 8.55 1.12 6.51
CA GLY A 302 9.70 1.63 5.76
C GLY A 302 9.64 1.38 4.25
N TYR A 303 8.46 1.10 3.69
CA TYR A 303 8.27 1.13 2.25
C TYR A 303 8.42 2.56 1.73
N THR A 304 9.00 2.68 0.55
CA THR A 304 9.22 3.97 -0.13
C THR A 304 8.19 4.17 -1.24
N PRO A 305 7.83 5.43 -1.56
CA PRO A 305 6.99 5.71 -2.72
C PRO A 305 7.53 5.09 -4.01
N LYS A 306 8.85 5.19 -4.22
CA LYS A 306 9.52 4.62 -5.40
C LYS A 306 9.35 3.11 -5.50
N SER A 307 9.50 2.38 -4.38
CA SER A 307 9.33 0.93 -4.37
C SER A 307 7.90 0.49 -4.71
N ILE A 308 6.88 1.22 -4.21
CA ILE A 308 5.47 0.93 -4.49
C ILE A 308 5.11 1.27 -5.93
N ARG A 309 5.56 2.43 -6.44
CA ARG A 309 5.36 2.79 -7.86
C ARG A 309 5.99 1.76 -8.78
N ASN A 310 7.26 1.39 -8.55
CA ASN A 310 7.96 0.36 -9.31
C ASN A 310 7.25 -1.01 -9.27
N PHE A 311 6.75 -1.41 -8.10
CA PHE A 311 5.96 -2.63 -7.98
C PHE A 311 4.71 -2.59 -8.87
N CYS A 312 3.90 -1.54 -8.78
CA CYS A 312 2.66 -1.43 -9.56
C CYS A 312 2.93 -1.32 -11.08
N GLU A 313 3.97 -0.60 -11.48
CA GLU A 313 4.39 -0.50 -12.88
C GLU A 313 4.80 -1.86 -13.45
N ARG A 314 5.57 -2.66 -12.69
CA ARG A 314 5.98 -4.02 -13.10
C ARG A 314 4.85 -5.03 -13.11
N VAL A 315 3.90 -4.91 -12.18
CA VAL A 315 2.65 -5.71 -12.21
C VAL A 315 1.86 -5.40 -13.48
N GLY A 316 1.91 -4.15 -13.92
CA GLY A 316 1.29 -3.70 -15.17
C GLY A 316 -0.25 -3.67 -15.11
N VAL A 317 -0.84 -3.43 -16.28
CA VAL A 317 -2.28 -3.30 -16.47
C VAL A 317 -2.81 -4.47 -17.29
N ALA A 318 -3.75 -5.23 -16.75
CA ALA A 318 -4.34 -6.41 -17.38
C ALA A 318 -5.87 -6.36 -17.33
N LYS A 319 -6.51 -7.12 -18.21
CA LYS A 319 -7.98 -7.37 -18.18
C LYS A 319 -8.35 -8.67 -17.48
N SER A 320 -7.38 -9.46 -17.03
CA SER A 320 -7.62 -10.70 -16.29
C SER A 320 -7.11 -10.58 -14.86
N PRO A 321 -7.90 -10.97 -13.86
CA PRO A 321 -7.45 -11.03 -12.48
C PRO A 321 -6.24 -11.97 -12.35
N ASN A 322 -5.25 -11.55 -11.57
CA ASN A 322 -4.09 -12.36 -11.20
C ASN A 322 -3.70 -12.08 -9.75
N THR A 323 -3.08 -13.05 -9.11
CA THR A 323 -2.53 -12.89 -7.76
C THR A 323 -1.01 -12.77 -7.86
N ILE A 324 -0.48 -11.68 -7.33
CA ILE A 324 0.94 -11.36 -7.32
C ILE A 324 1.53 -11.83 -5.98
N PRO A 325 2.69 -12.52 -5.97
CA PRO A 325 3.35 -12.87 -4.72
C PRO A 325 3.72 -11.63 -3.89
N TYR A 326 3.42 -11.64 -2.58
CA TYR A 326 3.86 -10.59 -1.65
C TYR A 326 5.39 -10.41 -1.68
N ALA A 327 6.10 -11.52 -1.88
CA ALA A 327 7.56 -11.51 -2.07
C ALA A 327 8.03 -10.60 -3.22
N PHE A 328 7.19 -10.35 -4.23
CA PHE A 328 7.53 -9.42 -5.32
C PHE A 328 7.45 -7.95 -4.87
N LEU A 329 6.52 -7.61 -4.00
CA LEU A 329 6.46 -6.29 -3.36
C LEU A 329 7.72 -6.05 -2.49
N GLU A 330 8.12 -7.07 -1.71
CA GLU A 330 9.37 -7.02 -0.93
C GLU A 330 10.61 -6.94 -1.82
N PHE A 331 10.61 -7.63 -2.96
CA PHE A 331 11.69 -7.54 -3.95
C PHE A 331 11.87 -6.10 -4.46
N CYS A 332 10.80 -5.41 -4.84
CA CYS A 332 10.84 -4.02 -5.30
C CYS A 332 11.36 -3.07 -4.21
N LEU A 333 10.99 -3.30 -2.95
CA LEU A 333 11.52 -2.53 -1.83
C LEU A 333 13.01 -2.80 -1.64
N ARG A 334 13.43 -4.05 -1.72
CA ARG A 334 14.85 -4.44 -1.54
C ARG A 334 15.74 -3.83 -2.63
N GLU A 335 15.27 -3.78 -3.88
CA GLU A 335 16.01 -3.10 -4.96
C GLU A 335 16.23 -1.62 -4.66
N ASP A 336 15.17 -0.90 -4.24
CA ASP A 336 15.28 0.52 -3.92
C ASP A 336 16.20 0.77 -2.73
N LEU A 337 16.02 0.02 -1.63
CA LEU A 337 16.82 0.17 -0.42
C LEU A 337 18.28 -0.28 -0.61
N ASN A 338 18.55 -1.21 -1.52
CA ASN A 338 19.93 -1.58 -1.86
C ASN A 338 20.71 -0.41 -2.48
N GLU A 339 20.05 0.46 -3.20
CA GLU A 339 20.66 1.66 -3.76
C GLU A 339 20.75 2.79 -2.74
N THR A 340 19.68 3.01 -1.97
CA THR A 340 19.47 4.27 -1.23
C THR A 340 19.82 4.19 0.26
N ALA A 341 19.73 3.01 0.90
CA ALA A 341 19.90 2.89 2.34
C ALA A 341 21.37 2.97 2.77
N GLN A 342 21.64 3.76 3.80
CA GLN A 342 22.94 3.79 4.45
C GLN A 342 23.26 2.45 5.13
N ARG A 343 24.50 1.93 4.95
CA ARG A 343 24.98 0.72 5.63
C ARG A 343 25.46 1.08 7.02
N VAL A 344 24.87 0.47 8.03
CA VAL A 344 25.22 0.69 9.43
C VAL A 344 25.44 -0.65 10.15
N MET A 345 26.18 -0.61 11.24
CA MET A 345 26.40 -1.77 12.07
C MET A 345 25.41 -1.80 13.23
N ALA A 346 24.72 -2.90 13.38
CA ALA A 346 23.78 -3.18 14.46
C ALA A 346 23.88 -4.66 14.84
N VAL A 347 23.71 -4.97 16.09
CA VAL A 347 23.76 -6.31 16.66
C VAL A 347 22.44 -6.59 17.35
N LEU A 348 21.69 -7.56 16.86
CA LEU A 348 20.34 -7.86 17.34
C LEU A 348 20.34 -8.81 18.54
N LYS A 349 21.23 -9.79 18.53
CA LYS A 349 21.43 -10.74 19.65
C LYS A 349 22.87 -10.61 20.14
N PRO A 350 23.15 -9.58 20.96
CA PRO A 350 24.51 -9.23 21.33
C PRO A 350 25.16 -10.25 22.26
N VAL A 351 26.42 -10.60 21.97
CA VAL A 351 27.37 -11.23 22.88
C VAL A 351 28.63 -10.38 22.96
N LYS A 352 29.23 -10.25 24.13
CA LYS A 352 30.42 -9.46 24.33
C LYS A 352 31.63 -10.13 23.69
N LEU A 353 32.43 -9.34 22.95
CA LEU A 353 33.75 -9.74 22.43
C LEU A 353 34.82 -8.84 23.07
N THR A 354 35.80 -9.46 23.72
CA THR A 354 36.95 -8.76 24.30
C THR A 354 38.21 -9.06 23.53
N ILE A 355 38.86 -7.99 23.02
CA ILE A 355 40.15 -8.06 22.34
C ILE A 355 41.27 -7.98 23.37
N THR A 356 41.79 -9.12 23.78
CA THR A 356 42.67 -9.24 24.97
C THR A 356 44.00 -8.53 24.85
N ASN A 357 44.55 -8.40 23.63
CA ASN A 357 45.81 -7.69 23.35
C ASN A 357 45.60 -6.23 22.86
N TYR A 358 44.35 -5.71 22.84
CA TYR A 358 44.12 -4.30 22.59
C TYR A 358 44.34 -3.52 23.88
N PRO A 359 45.04 -2.34 23.82
CA PRO A 359 45.36 -1.59 25.02
C PRO A 359 44.12 -1.18 25.81
N GLU A 360 44.18 -1.35 27.13
CA GLU A 360 43.08 -0.99 28.02
C GLU A 360 42.88 0.54 28.03
N GLY A 361 41.60 0.99 28.01
CA GLY A 361 41.25 2.42 28.00
C GLY A 361 41.56 3.14 26.66
N LYS A 362 42.10 2.44 25.67
CA LYS A 362 42.31 3.00 24.32
C LYS A 362 41.01 2.88 23.51
N SER A 363 40.64 3.98 22.83
CA SER A 363 39.66 3.96 21.76
C SER A 363 40.26 4.68 20.52
N GLU A 364 39.78 4.31 19.35
CA GLU A 364 40.12 4.96 18.09
C GLU A 364 38.94 5.00 17.14
N MET A 365 39.03 5.85 16.13
CA MET A 365 38.00 5.92 15.08
C MET A 365 38.47 5.14 13.86
N VAL A 366 37.56 4.32 13.32
CA VAL A 366 37.76 3.59 12.07
C VAL A 366 36.79 4.08 11.03
N THR A 367 37.28 4.19 9.81
CA THR A 367 36.50 4.72 8.68
C THR A 367 35.72 3.59 8.01
N VAL A 368 34.41 3.76 7.84
CA VAL A 368 33.54 2.83 7.13
C VAL A 368 32.71 3.55 6.06
N GLU A 369 32.49 2.88 4.94
CA GLU A 369 31.68 3.39 3.84
C GLU A 369 30.22 3.49 4.22
N ASN A 370 29.55 4.59 3.83
CA ASN A 370 28.12 4.77 4.04
C ASN A 370 27.29 3.89 3.09
N ASN A 371 27.68 3.83 1.83
CA ASN A 371 27.06 2.94 0.85
C ASN A 371 28.07 2.55 -0.24
N PRO A 372 28.49 1.28 -0.33
CA PRO A 372 29.46 0.85 -1.34
C PRO A 372 28.94 0.95 -2.78
N ASN A 373 27.60 1.00 -2.99
CA ASN A 373 27.00 1.19 -4.31
C ASN A 373 26.93 2.68 -4.70
N ARG A 374 27.18 3.59 -3.76
CA ARG A 374 27.14 5.04 -3.93
C ARG A 374 28.33 5.68 -3.23
N PRO A 375 29.52 5.64 -3.85
CA PRO A 375 30.73 6.23 -3.28
C PRO A 375 30.59 7.72 -2.94
N GLU A 376 29.68 8.42 -3.64
CA GLU A 376 29.33 9.81 -3.38
C GLU A 376 28.70 10.07 -2.01
N ASP A 377 28.10 9.05 -1.38
CA ASP A 377 27.57 9.14 -0.02
C ASP A 377 28.70 9.20 1.04
N GLY A 378 29.95 8.96 0.62
CA GLY A 378 31.14 9.11 1.44
C GLY A 378 31.31 8.05 2.51
N THR A 379 32.00 8.43 3.56
CA THR A 379 32.36 7.56 4.69
C THR A 379 31.96 8.21 6.01
N ARG A 380 31.98 7.43 7.07
CA ARG A 380 31.83 7.90 8.46
C ARG A 380 32.85 7.27 9.37
N GLU A 381 33.06 7.90 10.51
CA GLU A 381 33.92 7.39 11.56
C GLU A 381 33.11 6.64 12.62
N VAL A 382 33.54 5.43 12.95
CA VAL A 382 32.93 4.56 13.97
C VAL A 382 33.98 4.29 15.04
N SER A 383 33.60 4.41 16.32
CA SER A 383 34.50 4.13 17.44
C SER A 383 34.79 2.63 17.54
N PHE A 384 36.06 2.32 17.91
CA PHE A 384 36.54 0.97 18.18
C PHE A 384 37.33 0.97 19.49
N SER A 385 36.97 0.04 20.37
CA SER A 385 37.64 -0.14 21.66
C SER A 385 37.97 -1.61 21.92
N ARG A 386 38.45 -1.90 23.12
CA ARG A 386 38.76 -3.26 23.56
C ARG A 386 37.54 -4.16 23.65
N HIS A 387 36.38 -3.62 23.96
CA HIS A 387 35.12 -4.33 24.16
C HIS A 387 34.14 -4.02 23.04
N LEU A 388 33.64 -5.06 22.41
CA LEU A 388 32.70 -4.97 21.29
C LEU A 388 31.48 -5.84 21.53
N TRP A 389 30.40 -5.55 20.83
CA TRP A 389 29.25 -6.44 20.68
C TRP A 389 29.25 -7.05 19.29
N ILE A 390 29.02 -8.38 19.21
CA ILE A 390 28.83 -9.11 17.97
C ILE A 390 27.58 -10.00 18.09
N GLU A 391 27.10 -10.52 16.94
CA GLU A 391 25.98 -11.48 16.95
C GLU A 391 26.38 -12.80 17.62
N GLN A 392 25.50 -13.36 18.45
CA GLN A 392 25.67 -14.68 19.06
C GLN A 392 25.94 -15.74 17.99
N ASP A 393 25.26 -15.66 16.83
CA ASP A 393 25.40 -16.60 15.72
C ASP A 393 26.77 -16.50 15.01
N ASP A 394 27.58 -15.49 15.28
CA ASP A 394 28.93 -15.37 14.74
C ASP A 394 29.98 -16.16 15.53
N PHE A 395 29.57 -16.84 16.61
CA PHE A 395 30.44 -17.67 17.44
C PHE A 395 29.85 -19.05 17.68
N LEU A 396 30.72 -20.08 17.66
CA LEU A 396 30.43 -21.42 18.12
C LEU A 396 31.57 -21.91 19.05
N ALA A 397 31.21 -22.36 20.25
CA ALA A 397 32.21 -22.97 21.15
C ALA A 397 32.79 -24.29 20.59
N GLU A 398 31.94 -25.06 19.90
CA GLU A 398 32.28 -26.28 19.19
C GLU A 398 31.94 -26.12 17.70
N PRO A 399 32.94 -25.99 16.82
CA PRO A 399 32.68 -25.68 15.43
C PRO A 399 32.10 -26.87 14.67
N ILE A 400 31.16 -26.58 13.76
CA ILE A 400 30.64 -27.51 12.78
C ILE A 400 31.50 -27.51 11.49
N PRO A 401 31.48 -28.56 10.67
CA PRO A 401 32.22 -28.60 9.41
C PRO A 401 31.93 -27.38 8.50
N LYS A 402 33.00 -26.80 7.95
CA LYS A 402 32.95 -25.61 7.06
C LYS A 402 32.48 -24.28 7.72
N TYR A 403 32.38 -24.22 9.04
CA TYR A 403 32.11 -22.98 9.73
C TYR A 403 33.29 -22.02 9.58
N LYS A 404 33.04 -20.81 9.14
CA LYS A 404 34.09 -19.82 8.79
C LYS A 404 34.04 -18.56 9.68
N ARG A 405 33.30 -18.62 10.80
CA ARG A 405 33.22 -17.53 11.77
C ARG A 405 34.04 -17.85 13.01
N LEU A 406 33.80 -17.19 14.13
CA LEU A 406 34.61 -17.32 15.33
C LEU A 406 34.36 -18.64 16.08
N TYR A 407 35.45 -19.31 16.45
CA TYR A 407 35.51 -20.41 17.42
C TYR A 407 36.93 -20.50 17.97
N PRO A 408 37.13 -21.10 19.17
CA PRO A 408 38.45 -21.18 19.80
C PRO A 408 39.51 -21.78 18.87
N ASN A 409 40.59 -21.05 18.64
CA ASN A 409 41.68 -21.39 17.72
C ASN A 409 41.22 -21.57 16.25
N GLY A 410 40.12 -20.92 15.87
CA GLY A 410 39.57 -20.95 14.52
C GLY A 410 40.30 -20.05 13.53
N PRO A 411 39.72 -19.87 12.32
CA PRO A 411 40.29 -19.00 11.31
C PRO A 411 40.23 -17.53 11.74
N GLU A 412 41.21 -16.78 11.27
CA GLU A 412 41.23 -15.36 11.35
C GLU A 412 40.04 -14.75 10.62
N CYS A 413 39.24 -13.88 11.29
CA CYS A 413 38.04 -13.21 10.77
C CYS A 413 38.27 -11.71 10.67
N ARG A 414 37.56 -11.04 9.74
CA ARG A 414 37.57 -9.58 9.64
C ARG A 414 36.48 -8.98 10.51
N LEU A 415 36.83 -8.03 11.34
CA LEU A 415 35.89 -7.03 11.84
C LEU A 415 35.74 -5.95 10.78
N LYS A 416 34.54 -5.74 10.27
CA LYS A 416 34.28 -4.83 9.13
C LYS A 416 34.89 -3.45 9.35
N GLY A 417 35.78 -3.04 8.45
CA GLY A 417 36.46 -1.74 8.49
C GLY A 417 37.49 -1.56 9.60
N ALA A 418 37.68 -2.53 10.49
CA ALA A 418 38.60 -2.43 11.62
C ALA A 418 39.83 -3.33 11.47
N TYR A 419 39.85 -4.50 12.09
CA TYR A 419 41.02 -5.37 12.19
C TYR A 419 40.69 -6.83 11.91
N LEU A 420 41.72 -7.62 11.68
CA LEU A 420 41.64 -9.07 11.72
C LEU A 420 41.73 -9.54 13.18
N ILE A 421 40.92 -10.53 13.52
CA ILE A 421 40.88 -11.12 14.85
C ILE A 421 40.93 -12.65 14.79
N THR A 422 41.56 -13.24 15.82
CA THR A 422 41.55 -14.71 16.04
C THR A 422 40.96 -14.99 17.42
N CYS A 423 39.93 -15.83 17.46
CA CYS A 423 39.31 -16.25 18.71
C CYS A 423 40.23 -17.16 19.51
N THR A 424 40.45 -16.83 20.79
CA THR A 424 41.29 -17.62 21.71
C THR A 424 40.49 -18.46 22.71
N GLY A 425 39.22 -18.11 22.93
CA GLY A 425 38.35 -18.79 23.87
C GLY A 425 37.03 -18.08 24.14
N CYS A 426 36.30 -18.57 25.13
CA CYS A 426 35.08 -17.91 25.61
C CYS A 426 34.88 -18.12 27.12
N VAL A 427 34.11 -17.23 27.72
CA VAL A 427 33.62 -17.33 29.11
C VAL A 427 32.17 -17.78 29.07
N LYS A 428 31.83 -18.75 29.92
CA LYS A 428 30.46 -19.25 30.05
C LYS A 428 29.93 -18.96 31.45
N ASP A 429 28.62 -18.74 31.55
CA ASP A 429 27.91 -18.65 32.83
C ASP A 429 27.66 -20.02 33.46
N ASP A 430 27.05 -20.05 34.64
CA ASP A 430 26.72 -21.27 35.37
C ASP A 430 25.72 -22.17 34.62
N SER A 431 24.99 -21.62 33.65
CA SER A 431 24.05 -22.32 32.74
C SER A 431 24.70 -22.76 31.43
N VAL A 432 26.02 -22.64 31.33
CA VAL A 432 26.84 -23.00 30.15
C VAL A 432 26.57 -22.11 28.90
N ASN A 433 25.86 -20.98 29.06
CA ASN A 433 25.72 -20.00 28.00
C ASN A 433 27.01 -19.21 27.83
N VAL A 434 27.35 -18.89 26.57
CA VAL A 434 28.51 -18.02 26.27
C VAL A 434 28.12 -16.57 26.56
N VAL A 435 28.82 -15.94 27.50
CA VAL A 435 28.60 -14.55 27.91
C VAL A 435 29.67 -13.60 27.40
N GLU A 436 30.87 -14.12 27.11
CA GLU A 436 31.97 -13.34 26.57
C GLU A 436 32.86 -14.21 25.65
N ILE A 437 33.28 -13.63 24.53
CA ILE A 437 34.21 -14.23 23.59
C ILE A 437 35.55 -13.50 23.74
N LEU A 438 36.64 -14.25 23.77
CA LEU A 438 38.00 -13.72 23.87
C LEU A 438 38.72 -13.88 22.54
N ALA A 439 39.35 -12.81 22.06
CA ALA A 439 40.09 -12.80 20.83
C ALA A 439 41.36 -11.91 20.93
N THR A 440 42.31 -12.16 20.04
CA THR A 440 43.42 -11.25 19.77
C THR A 440 43.25 -10.59 18.42
N TYR A 441 43.74 -9.36 18.25
CA TYR A 441 43.75 -8.68 16.96
C TYR A 441 45.15 -8.59 16.38
N ASP A 442 45.22 -8.45 15.05
CA ASP A 442 46.46 -8.12 14.33
C ASP A 442 46.58 -6.61 14.19
N PRO A 443 47.52 -5.94 14.91
CA PRO A 443 47.67 -4.47 14.87
C PRO A 443 47.99 -3.92 13.50
N GLU A 444 48.64 -4.71 12.61
CA GLU A 444 49.05 -4.29 11.27
C GLU A 444 47.93 -4.44 10.23
N SER A 445 46.77 -4.97 10.61
CA SER A 445 45.63 -5.24 9.72
C SER A 445 44.58 -4.14 9.73
N ARG A 446 44.93 -2.90 10.07
CA ARG A 446 43.96 -1.80 10.10
C ARG A 446 43.26 -1.64 8.74
N GLY A 447 41.93 -1.53 8.75
CA GLY A 447 41.09 -1.57 7.54
C GLY A 447 40.58 -2.97 7.18
N GLY A 448 41.08 -4.00 7.86
CA GLY A 448 40.61 -5.40 7.71
C GLY A 448 41.41 -6.26 6.72
N ASP A 449 42.53 -5.75 6.19
CA ASP A 449 43.42 -6.52 5.33
C ASP A 449 44.80 -6.74 5.98
N PRO A 450 45.41 -7.93 5.82
CA PRO A 450 46.71 -8.23 6.42
C PRO A 450 47.82 -7.52 5.66
N ALA A 451 48.77 -6.92 6.40
CA ALA A 451 49.92 -6.21 5.82
C ALA A 451 50.83 -7.09 4.97
N ASP A 452 50.91 -8.38 5.28
CA ASP A 452 51.71 -9.36 4.56
C ASP A 452 51.00 -10.00 3.33
N GLY A 453 49.79 -9.58 3.02
CA GLY A 453 49.01 -10.05 1.87
C GLY A 453 48.49 -11.48 1.98
N ARG A 454 48.57 -12.13 3.17
CA ARG A 454 48.03 -13.47 3.37
C ARG A 454 46.53 -13.56 3.11
N LYS A 455 46.05 -14.69 2.66
CA LYS A 455 44.61 -14.89 2.41
C LYS A 455 43.86 -15.16 3.71
N VAL A 456 42.94 -14.26 4.07
CA VAL A 456 42.03 -14.45 5.19
C VAL A 456 40.97 -15.50 4.82
N LYS A 457 40.85 -16.53 5.65
CA LYS A 457 39.95 -17.69 5.42
C LYS A 457 38.60 -17.52 6.11
N GLY A 458 38.53 -16.70 7.17
CA GLY A 458 37.31 -16.44 7.93
C GLY A 458 36.40 -15.41 7.27
N ALA A 459 35.20 -15.32 7.81
CA ALA A 459 34.19 -14.38 7.33
C ALA A 459 34.46 -12.94 7.81
N THR A 460 33.81 -11.98 7.16
CA THR A 460 33.68 -10.61 7.67
C THR A 460 32.50 -10.53 8.62
N ILE A 461 32.71 -9.99 9.82
CA ILE A 461 31.75 -9.85 10.92
C ILE A 461 31.47 -8.38 11.14
N HIS A 462 30.22 -8.00 11.32
CA HIS A 462 29.86 -6.67 11.81
C HIS A 462 29.90 -6.65 13.34
N TRP A 463 30.09 -5.48 13.89
CA TRP A 463 30.33 -5.28 15.32
C TRP A 463 29.86 -3.88 15.74
N VAL A 464 29.71 -3.69 17.05
CA VAL A 464 29.40 -2.37 17.63
C VAL A 464 30.30 -2.18 18.84
N ASP A 465 30.85 -0.97 19.00
CA ASP A 465 31.69 -0.62 20.14
C ASP A 465 30.87 -0.64 21.42
N ALA A 466 31.26 -1.44 22.40
CA ALA A 466 30.52 -1.57 23.65
C ALA A 466 30.57 -0.30 24.52
N GLU A 467 31.59 0.53 24.37
CA GLU A 467 31.79 1.76 25.14
C GLU A 467 31.05 2.97 24.51
N ASN A 468 30.72 2.90 23.21
CA ASN A 468 30.05 3.99 22.49
C ASN A 468 29.01 3.43 21.51
N CYS A 469 27.93 2.89 22.05
CA CYS A 469 26.76 2.39 21.31
C CYS A 469 25.48 2.95 21.88
N CYS A 470 24.38 2.65 21.20
CA CYS A 470 23.03 2.92 21.69
C CYS A 470 22.27 1.61 21.85
N ASP A 471 21.42 1.53 22.84
CA ASP A 471 20.43 0.47 22.98
C ASP A 471 19.27 0.72 22.04
N ALA A 472 18.71 -0.36 21.49
CA ALA A 472 17.57 -0.29 20.60
C ALA A 472 16.61 -1.47 20.79
N GLU A 473 15.35 -1.23 20.50
CA GLU A 473 14.35 -2.24 20.22
C GLU A 473 14.27 -2.46 18.71
N VAL A 474 14.20 -3.71 18.29
CA VAL A 474 14.05 -4.06 16.88
C VAL A 474 12.83 -4.96 16.70
N ARG A 475 11.94 -4.55 15.83
CA ARG A 475 10.72 -5.28 15.48
C ARG A 475 10.91 -5.97 14.14
N GLN A 476 10.79 -7.29 14.14
CA GLN A 476 10.88 -8.10 12.94
C GLN A 476 9.48 -8.58 12.55
N TYR A 477 9.09 -8.30 11.32
CA TYR A 477 7.77 -8.64 10.80
C TYR A 477 7.88 -9.78 9.79
N ASP A 478 6.89 -10.67 9.82
CA ASP A 478 6.62 -11.70 8.83
C ASP A 478 5.22 -11.47 8.24
N ASN A 479 4.80 -12.31 7.28
CA ASN A 479 3.47 -12.27 6.73
C ASN A 479 2.42 -12.38 7.83
N LEU A 480 1.39 -11.52 7.78
CA LEU A 480 0.29 -11.56 8.74
C LEU A 480 -0.54 -12.85 8.64
N PHE A 481 -0.55 -13.47 7.46
CA PHE A 481 -1.26 -14.72 7.20
C PHE A 481 -0.30 -15.81 6.74
N ASN A 482 -0.45 -17.03 7.28
CA ASN A 482 0.28 -18.21 6.84
C ASN A 482 -0.25 -18.77 5.51
N ASP A 483 -1.53 -18.55 5.23
CA ASP A 483 -2.20 -19.02 4.01
C ASP A 483 -1.94 -18.04 2.85
N PRO A 484 -1.56 -18.51 1.66
CA PRO A 484 -1.37 -17.64 0.49
C PRO A 484 -2.69 -17.00 -0.01
N ASP A 485 -3.85 -17.62 0.26
CA ASP A 485 -5.16 -17.08 -0.10
C ASP A 485 -6.13 -17.08 1.10
N PRO A 486 -5.92 -16.17 2.06
CA PRO A 486 -6.77 -16.07 3.24
C PRO A 486 -8.16 -15.49 2.92
N ASP A 487 -8.34 -14.92 1.73
CA ASP A 487 -9.57 -14.28 1.26
C ASP A 487 -10.48 -15.22 0.47
N ALA A 488 -10.04 -16.47 0.23
CA ALA A 488 -10.80 -17.46 -0.54
C ALA A 488 -12.21 -17.69 0.02
N ALA A 489 -13.17 -17.91 -0.87
CA ALA A 489 -14.55 -18.13 -0.51
C ALA A 489 -14.71 -19.30 0.46
N GLY A 490 -15.44 -19.08 1.54
CA GLY A 490 -15.71 -20.09 2.58
C GLY A 490 -14.62 -20.28 3.63
N LYS A 491 -13.47 -19.57 3.52
CA LYS A 491 -12.44 -19.60 4.56
C LYS A 491 -12.74 -18.63 5.71
N ASP A 492 -12.44 -19.09 6.92
CA ASP A 492 -12.27 -18.18 8.05
C ASP A 492 -10.85 -17.58 8.00
N PHE A 493 -10.75 -16.32 7.57
CA PHE A 493 -9.48 -15.63 7.43
C PHE A 493 -8.74 -15.45 8.76
N LEU A 494 -9.47 -15.40 9.89
CA LEU A 494 -8.86 -15.29 11.22
C LEU A 494 -8.11 -16.57 11.60
N ALA A 495 -8.57 -17.73 11.15
CA ALA A 495 -7.86 -18.99 11.34
C ALA A 495 -6.56 -19.09 10.53
N CYS A 496 -6.37 -18.22 9.54
CA CYS A 496 -5.16 -18.15 8.72
C CYS A 496 -4.06 -17.23 9.29
N LEU A 497 -4.32 -16.57 10.43
CA LEU A 497 -3.37 -15.63 11.04
C LEU A 497 -2.07 -16.32 11.45
N ASN A 498 -0.97 -15.61 11.25
CA ASN A 498 0.37 -16.00 11.71
C ASN A 498 0.64 -15.38 13.09
N GLU A 499 0.54 -16.20 14.13
CA GLU A 499 0.81 -15.78 15.51
C GLU A 499 2.26 -15.30 15.73
N LYS A 500 3.18 -15.69 14.84
CA LYS A 500 4.59 -15.30 14.86
C LYS A 500 4.93 -14.17 13.89
N SER A 501 3.91 -13.44 13.42
CA SER A 501 4.09 -12.35 12.45
C SER A 501 4.85 -11.14 12.99
N LEU A 502 5.09 -11.07 14.29
CA LEU A 502 5.88 -10.03 14.96
C LEU A 502 6.79 -10.65 16.01
N GLU A 503 8.10 -10.42 15.89
CA GLU A 503 9.11 -10.69 16.91
C GLU A 503 9.71 -9.36 17.39
N VAL A 504 9.67 -9.11 18.69
CA VAL A 504 10.26 -7.90 19.30
C VAL A 504 11.55 -8.29 20.01
N LEU A 505 12.66 -7.74 19.56
CA LEU A 505 13.98 -7.92 20.14
C LEU A 505 14.35 -6.69 20.95
N THR A 506 14.63 -6.86 22.24
CA THR A 506 15.08 -5.80 23.14
C THR A 506 16.56 -5.94 23.46
N GLY A 507 17.21 -4.84 23.84
CA GLY A 507 18.63 -4.86 24.18
C GLY A 507 19.57 -5.01 22.97
N CYS A 508 19.08 -4.81 21.76
CA CYS A 508 19.91 -4.71 20.57
C CYS A 508 20.90 -3.55 20.72
N LYS A 509 22.07 -3.67 20.10
CA LYS A 509 23.13 -2.65 20.13
C LYS A 509 23.33 -2.08 18.73
N VAL A 510 23.27 -0.75 18.62
CA VAL A 510 23.47 -0.04 17.35
C VAL A 510 24.60 0.97 17.47
N GLU A 511 25.30 1.23 16.38
CA GLU A 511 26.38 2.21 16.36
C GLU A 511 25.90 3.61 16.76
N ALA A 512 26.79 4.41 17.36
CA ALA A 512 26.46 5.72 17.90
C ALA A 512 25.90 6.72 16.86
N SER A 513 26.17 6.54 15.57
CA SER A 513 25.64 7.37 14.50
C SER A 513 24.11 7.32 14.39
N LEU A 514 23.47 6.27 14.95
CA LEU A 514 22.03 6.09 14.96
C LEU A 514 21.33 6.75 16.15
N ARG A 515 22.06 7.46 17.03
CA ARG A 515 21.49 8.06 18.25
C ARG A 515 20.29 8.96 17.99
N ASP A 516 20.33 9.71 16.89
CA ASP A 516 19.29 10.66 16.48
C ASP A 516 18.51 10.17 15.26
N ALA A 517 18.50 8.84 15.02
CA ALA A 517 17.79 8.25 13.90
C ALA A 517 16.28 8.50 14.03
N LYS A 518 15.67 8.91 12.93
CA LYS A 518 14.22 9.20 12.84
C LYS A 518 13.67 8.84 11.48
N ALA A 519 12.39 8.51 11.44
CA ALA A 519 11.67 8.31 10.17
C ALA A 519 11.72 9.61 9.31
N PRO A 520 11.75 9.49 7.97
CA PRO A 520 11.64 8.27 7.16
C PRO A 520 13.00 7.65 6.76
N ALA A 521 14.07 7.87 7.51
CA ALA A 521 15.39 7.32 7.18
C ALA A 521 15.35 5.79 7.06
N SER A 522 16.14 5.24 6.12
CA SER A 522 16.28 3.80 5.90
C SER A 522 17.73 3.37 6.03
N TYR A 523 17.96 2.27 6.72
CA TYR A 523 19.27 1.73 6.98
C TYR A 523 19.35 0.26 6.58
N GLN A 524 20.48 -0.16 6.02
CA GLN A 524 20.82 -1.56 6.00
C GLN A 524 21.61 -1.89 7.28
N PHE A 525 21.03 -2.67 8.19
CA PHE A 525 21.81 -3.31 9.23
C PHE A 525 22.61 -4.41 8.56
N MET A 526 23.92 -4.22 8.50
CA MET A 526 24.84 -5.04 7.70
C MET A 526 24.63 -6.53 8.00
N ARG A 527 24.44 -7.34 6.94
CA ARG A 527 24.22 -8.78 6.99
C ARG A 527 22.85 -9.22 7.54
N LEU A 528 21.99 -8.29 8.03
CA LEU A 528 20.74 -8.61 8.72
C LEU A 528 19.50 -8.29 7.89
N GLY A 529 19.42 -7.10 7.32
CA GLY A 529 18.25 -6.64 6.59
C GLY A 529 18.21 -5.13 6.40
N TYR A 530 17.06 -4.64 5.96
CA TYR A 530 16.78 -3.21 5.89
C TYR A 530 15.80 -2.82 6.98
N PHE A 531 16.06 -1.69 7.61
CA PHE A 531 15.34 -1.21 8.78
C PHE A 531 15.07 0.28 8.68
N CYS A 532 13.97 0.72 9.28
CA CYS A 532 13.66 2.13 9.45
C CYS A 532 13.30 2.42 10.91
N PRO A 533 13.59 3.63 11.43
CA PRO A 533 13.06 4.06 12.72
C PRO A 533 11.53 4.06 12.69
N ASP A 534 10.91 3.55 13.75
CA ASP A 534 9.44 3.59 13.86
C ASP A 534 8.97 5.05 13.97
N SER A 535 8.01 5.44 13.12
CA SER A 535 7.56 6.84 13.04
C SER A 535 6.78 7.32 14.26
N LYS A 536 6.31 6.40 15.11
CA LYS A 536 5.54 6.71 16.34
C LYS A 536 6.35 6.49 17.61
N ASP A 537 7.11 5.39 17.66
CA ASP A 537 7.69 4.90 18.89
C ASP A 537 9.19 5.21 19.03
N CYS A 538 9.88 5.55 17.91
CA CYS A 538 11.28 5.92 17.94
C CYS A 538 11.46 7.38 18.41
N ALA A 539 12.21 7.57 19.48
CA ALA A 539 12.51 8.89 20.04
C ALA A 539 13.96 8.94 20.56
N PRO A 540 14.54 10.14 20.76
CA PRO A 540 15.85 10.28 21.41
C PRO A 540 15.91 9.55 22.75
N GLY A 541 16.86 8.63 22.90
CA GLY A 541 17.02 7.79 24.10
C GLY A 541 16.11 6.55 24.14
N HIS A 542 15.23 6.38 23.16
CA HIS A 542 14.39 5.19 22.98
C HIS A 542 14.32 4.84 21.50
N LEU A 543 15.35 4.18 20.99
CA LEU A 543 15.44 3.81 19.58
C LEU A 543 14.59 2.56 19.30
N VAL A 544 13.68 2.67 18.35
CA VAL A 544 12.84 1.58 17.88
C VAL A 544 12.97 1.48 16.36
N PHE A 545 13.38 0.31 15.87
CA PHE A 545 13.53 0.04 14.45
C PHE A 545 12.57 -1.05 13.97
N ASN A 546 11.91 -0.80 12.87
CA ASN A 546 11.11 -1.76 12.14
C ASN A 546 11.94 -2.42 11.03
N ARG A 547 11.93 -3.74 10.93
CA ARG A 547 12.51 -4.43 9.77
C ARG A 547 11.59 -4.23 8.57
N SER A 548 12.05 -3.45 7.59
CA SER A 548 11.34 -3.20 6.35
C SER A 548 11.31 -4.47 5.49
N VAL A 549 12.48 -5.07 5.26
CA VAL A 549 12.62 -6.30 4.49
C VAL A 549 13.95 -7.01 4.82
N SER A 550 13.99 -8.34 4.66
CA SER A 550 15.21 -9.15 4.82
C SER A 550 16.19 -8.93 3.67
N LEU A 551 17.47 -9.28 3.87
CA LEU A 551 18.47 -9.28 2.78
C LEU A 551 18.25 -10.42 1.77
N LYS A 552 17.75 -11.56 2.23
CA LYS A 552 17.52 -12.72 1.36
C LYS A 552 16.25 -12.50 0.56
N ASP A 553 16.39 -12.64 -0.74
CA ASP A 553 15.26 -12.62 -1.65
C ASP A 553 14.59 -14.01 -1.69
N SER A 554 13.30 -14.05 -1.39
CA SER A 554 12.45 -15.23 -1.58
C SER A 554 11.81 -15.27 -2.96
N PHE A 555 11.78 -14.12 -3.67
CA PHE A 555 11.28 -14.02 -5.03
C PHE A 555 12.36 -14.46 -6.03
N LYS A 556 12.01 -15.37 -6.94
CA LYS A 556 12.88 -15.81 -8.03
C LYS A 556 12.20 -15.47 -9.35
N PRO A 557 12.69 -14.46 -10.09
CA PRO A 557 12.16 -14.13 -11.41
C PRO A 557 12.23 -15.36 -12.33
N GLY A 558 11.12 -15.76 -12.92
CA GLY A 558 11.09 -16.83 -13.93
C GLY A 558 10.90 -18.26 -13.42
N LYS A 559 10.42 -18.46 -12.19
CA LYS A 559 9.89 -19.76 -11.75
C LYS A 559 8.38 -19.73 -11.64
#